data_ca930d237bfafd63ce44567f4cbd9b1b
#
_entry.id   ca930d237bfafd63ce44567f4cbd9b1b
#
_cell.length_a   1.000
_cell.length_b   1.000
_cell.length_c   1.000
_cell.angle_alpha   90.00
_cell.angle_beta   90.00
_cell.angle_gamma   90.00
#
_symmetry.space_group_name_H-M   'P 1'
#
loop_
_entity.id
_entity.type
_entity.pdbx_description
1 polymer ?
#
loop_
_entity_poly.entity_id
_entity_poly.type
_entity_poly.pdbx_seq_one_letter_code
_entity_poly.pdbx_strand_id
1 'polypeptide(L)'
;MPQENKDLLRRLGEKYKLIMVGAGNAPRIYNQMEQFPIDIIANYGMQESVVDGDFKIIREDVVIPDKEYFSVTCQYLREKYGYTEYAGEHLEFHTSGMVTFCLLGSGAKIEDKVVFDPDRSKRRVLYDEICSLFPECVVYIGGSSSFDFAPKCYNKYDSIMKYASEHGYSEEEILFIGDDFGDGGGDSHVRIFGMDYVQVDDYAKLPQMLSFL
;
A
#
# COMPACT_ATOMS: atom_id res chain seq x y z
N MET A 1 -16.35 -4.35 -6.71
CA MET A 1 -16.52 -2.86 -6.50
C MET A 1 -17.98 -2.48 -6.68
N PRO A 2 -18.61 -1.63 -5.81
CA PRO A 2 -19.99 -1.17 -5.98
C PRO A 2 -20.24 -0.54 -7.35
N GLN A 3 -21.45 -0.71 -7.89
CA GLN A 3 -21.77 -0.17 -9.23
C GLN A 3 -21.69 1.37 -9.27
N GLU A 4 -22.14 2.02 -8.19
CA GLU A 4 -22.07 3.48 -8.05
C GLU A 4 -20.63 4.02 -8.11
N ASN A 5 -19.67 3.29 -7.54
CA ASN A 5 -18.26 3.66 -7.62
C ASN A 5 -17.71 3.47 -9.05
N LYS A 6 -18.13 2.40 -9.75
CA LYS A 6 -17.76 2.22 -11.17
C LYS A 6 -18.27 3.36 -12.05
N ASP A 7 -19.51 3.76 -11.81
CA ASP A 7 -20.15 4.85 -12.59
C ASP A 7 -19.50 6.19 -12.28
N LEU A 8 -19.11 6.43 -11.01
CA LEU A 8 -18.30 7.59 -10.63
C LEU A 8 -16.95 7.60 -11.36
N LEU A 9 -16.21 6.49 -11.31
CA LEU A 9 -14.89 6.42 -11.97
C LEU A 9 -14.99 6.62 -13.48
N ARG A 10 -16.03 6.09 -14.15
CA ARG A 10 -16.26 6.35 -15.58
C ARG A 10 -16.49 7.83 -15.86
N ARG A 11 -17.36 8.47 -15.08
CA ARG A 11 -17.63 9.90 -15.21
C ARG A 11 -16.39 10.76 -14.96
N LEU A 12 -15.61 10.44 -13.92
CA LEU A 12 -14.37 11.15 -13.65
C LEU A 12 -13.32 10.92 -14.74
N GLY A 13 -13.25 9.72 -15.29
CA GLY A 13 -12.34 9.37 -16.39
C GLY A 13 -12.60 10.13 -17.71
N GLU A 14 -13.80 10.74 -17.86
CA GLU A 14 -14.10 11.64 -18.99
C GLU A 14 -13.41 13.01 -18.88
N LYS A 15 -13.03 13.41 -17.65
CA LYS A 15 -12.45 14.72 -17.35
C LYS A 15 -11.01 14.65 -16.87
N TYR A 16 -10.65 13.58 -16.17
CA TYR A 16 -9.38 13.43 -15.47
C TYR A 16 -8.65 12.15 -15.88
N LYS A 17 -7.34 12.18 -15.84
CA LYS A 17 -6.55 10.94 -15.87
C LYS A 17 -6.67 10.26 -14.49
N LEU A 18 -7.24 9.07 -14.46
CA LEU A 18 -7.37 8.27 -13.24
C LEU A 18 -6.24 7.24 -13.15
N ILE A 19 -5.69 7.10 -11.94
CA ILE A 19 -4.63 6.12 -11.65
C ILE A 19 -4.94 5.48 -10.30
N MET A 20 -4.87 4.17 -10.23
CA MET A 20 -4.95 3.44 -8.97
C MET A 20 -3.55 3.27 -8.38
N VAL A 21 -3.37 3.68 -7.12
CA VAL A 21 -2.09 3.53 -6.41
C VAL A 21 -2.27 2.60 -5.21
N GLY A 22 -1.46 1.54 -5.13
CA GLY A 22 -1.66 0.53 -4.08
C GLY A 22 -0.40 -0.20 -3.62
N ALA A 23 -0.52 -0.82 -2.43
CA ALA A 23 0.54 -1.63 -1.82
C ALA A 23 0.66 -3.04 -2.44
N GLY A 24 -0.44 -3.58 -2.96
CA GLY A 24 -0.45 -4.91 -3.61
C GLY A 24 0.21 -4.90 -4.98
N ASN A 25 0.49 -6.08 -5.53
CA ASN A 25 0.97 -6.19 -6.90
C ASN A 25 -0.13 -5.83 -7.93
N ALA A 26 0.28 -5.38 -9.11
CA ALA A 26 -0.63 -4.88 -10.14
C ALA A 26 -1.72 -5.88 -10.57
N PRO A 27 -1.45 -7.18 -10.82
CA PRO A 27 -2.48 -8.15 -11.13
C PRO A 27 -3.52 -8.33 -10.02
N ARG A 28 -3.09 -8.31 -8.75
CA ARG A 28 -4.00 -8.40 -7.60
C ARG A 28 -4.92 -7.20 -7.53
N ILE A 29 -4.37 -5.99 -7.65
CA ILE A 29 -5.16 -4.74 -7.64
C ILE A 29 -6.15 -4.74 -8.80
N TYR A 30 -5.72 -5.08 -10.02
CA TYR A 30 -6.57 -5.16 -11.20
C TYR A 30 -7.76 -6.11 -11.01
N ASN A 31 -7.50 -7.29 -10.44
CA ASN A 31 -8.56 -8.25 -10.14
C ASN A 31 -9.51 -7.75 -9.02
N GLN A 32 -8.98 -7.10 -7.98
CA GLN A 32 -9.81 -6.50 -6.91
C GLN A 32 -10.71 -5.38 -7.43
N MET A 33 -10.24 -4.64 -8.45
CA MET A 33 -11.04 -3.63 -9.15
C MET A 33 -11.97 -4.24 -10.21
N GLU A 34 -12.12 -5.58 -10.25
CA GLU A 34 -12.95 -6.28 -11.22
C GLU A 34 -12.58 -5.94 -12.67
N GLN A 35 -11.28 -5.84 -12.93
CA GLN A 35 -10.69 -5.52 -14.23
C GLN A 35 -11.16 -4.16 -14.81
N PHE A 36 -11.46 -3.21 -13.93
CA PHE A 36 -11.78 -1.85 -14.35
C PHE A 36 -10.60 -1.24 -15.13
N PRO A 37 -10.83 -0.60 -16.30
CA PRO A 37 -9.78 -0.09 -17.16
C PRO A 37 -9.15 1.19 -16.59
N ILE A 38 -8.17 1.04 -15.70
CA ILE A 38 -7.44 2.11 -15.03
C ILE A 38 -5.96 1.72 -14.94
N ASP A 39 -5.07 2.67 -15.13
CA ASP A 39 -3.63 2.45 -14.93
C ASP A 39 -3.33 2.27 -13.45
N ILE A 40 -2.32 1.47 -13.12
CA ILE A 40 -2.03 1.09 -11.75
C ILE A 40 -0.55 1.32 -11.44
N ILE A 41 -0.29 2.06 -10.36
CA ILE A 41 0.99 2.11 -9.66
C ILE A 41 0.88 1.16 -8.46
N ALA A 42 1.61 0.06 -8.50
CA ALA A 42 1.51 -1.05 -7.56
C ALA A 42 2.80 -1.24 -6.75
N ASN A 43 2.74 -2.02 -5.68
CA ASN A 43 3.89 -2.29 -4.80
C ASN A 43 4.61 -1.00 -4.39
N TYR A 44 3.85 0.03 -3.96
CA TYR A 44 4.40 1.35 -3.59
C TYR A 44 5.26 2.01 -4.69
N GLY A 45 5.01 1.70 -5.97
CA GLY A 45 5.73 2.25 -7.13
C GLY A 45 6.76 1.32 -7.76
N MET A 46 6.96 0.10 -7.24
CA MET A 46 7.85 -0.89 -7.83
C MET A 46 7.26 -1.53 -9.09
N GLN A 47 5.94 -1.46 -9.29
CA GLN A 47 5.28 -1.92 -10.51
C GLN A 47 4.39 -0.82 -11.07
N GLU A 48 4.36 -0.75 -12.40
CA GLU A 48 3.45 0.11 -13.14
C GLU A 48 2.77 -0.70 -14.24
N SER A 49 1.48 -0.53 -14.39
CA SER A 49 0.70 -1.20 -15.43
C SER A 49 -0.28 -0.24 -16.08
N VAL A 50 -0.56 -0.51 -17.34
CA VAL A 50 -1.53 0.22 -18.16
C VAL A 50 -2.60 -0.71 -18.67
N VAL A 51 -3.78 -0.15 -18.95
CA VAL A 51 -4.88 -0.86 -19.58
C VAL A 51 -5.26 -0.14 -20.88
N ASP A 52 -4.70 -0.64 -21.97
CA ASP A 52 -5.01 -0.19 -23.33
C ASP A 52 -5.53 -1.41 -24.14
N GLY A 53 -6.84 -1.65 -24.00
CA GLY A 53 -7.48 -2.91 -24.44
C GLY A 53 -7.14 -4.07 -23.52
N ASP A 54 -5.85 -4.39 -23.36
CA ASP A 54 -5.35 -5.45 -22.48
C ASP A 54 -4.58 -4.87 -21.28
N PHE A 55 -4.62 -5.60 -20.16
CA PHE A 55 -3.78 -5.28 -18.98
C PHE A 55 -2.32 -5.66 -19.26
N LYS A 56 -1.39 -4.71 -19.04
CA LYS A 56 0.06 -4.92 -19.25
C LYS A 56 0.86 -4.29 -18.13
N ILE A 57 1.78 -5.03 -17.55
CA ILE A 57 2.83 -4.48 -16.69
C ILE A 57 3.88 -3.87 -17.62
N ILE A 58 4.13 -2.57 -17.49
CA ILE A 58 5.09 -1.82 -18.32
C ILE A 58 6.41 -1.53 -17.60
N ARG A 59 6.40 -1.59 -16.26
CA ARG A 59 7.60 -1.47 -15.44
C ARG A 59 7.49 -2.40 -14.23
N GLU A 60 8.60 -3.05 -13.89
CA GLU A 60 8.75 -3.86 -12.70
C GLU A 60 10.18 -3.71 -12.17
N ASP A 61 10.30 -3.05 -11.03
CA ASP A 61 11.56 -2.91 -10.32
C ASP A 61 11.68 -4.05 -9.29
N VAL A 62 12.87 -4.63 -9.17
CA VAL A 62 13.14 -5.71 -8.22
C VAL A 62 14.34 -5.34 -7.36
N VAL A 63 14.17 -5.37 -6.05
CA VAL A 63 15.22 -5.20 -5.06
C VAL A 63 15.39 -6.51 -4.30
N ILE A 64 16.63 -6.92 -4.06
CA ILE A 64 16.89 -8.16 -3.32
C ILE A 64 17.06 -7.81 -1.84
N PRO A 65 16.10 -8.22 -0.96
CA PRO A 65 16.21 -7.96 0.48
C PRO A 65 17.27 -8.87 1.12
N ASP A 66 17.95 -8.36 2.16
CA ASP A 66 18.81 -9.18 3.00
C ASP A 66 17.95 -10.11 3.89
N LYS A 67 17.67 -11.30 3.37
CA LYS A 67 16.81 -12.29 4.02
C LYS A 67 17.32 -12.73 5.39
N GLU A 68 18.63 -12.83 5.57
CA GLU A 68 19.25 -13.23 6.82
C GLU A 68 19.03 -12.14 7.89
N TYR A 69 19.30 -10.89 7.54
CA TYR A 69 19.05 -9.76 8.41
C TYR A 69 17.57 -9.65 8.81
N PHE A 70 16.66 -9.77 7.86
CA PHE A 70 15.22 -9.78 8.15
C PHE A 70 14.84 -10.91 9.11
N SER A 71 15.34 -12.13 8.86
CA SER A 71 15.00 -13.29 9.70
C SER A 71 15.47 -13.11 11.13
N VAL A 72 16.73 -12.71 11.34
CA VAL A 72 17.30 -12.51 12.68
C VAL A 72 16.61 -11.36 13.41
N THR A 73 16.43 -10.23 12.73
CA THR A 73 15.86 -9.02 13.35
C THR A 73 14.37 -9.19 13.68
N CYS A 74 13.60 -9.80 12.80
CA CYS A 74 12.18 -10.05 13.07
C CYS A 74 11.97 -11.13 14.15
N GLN A 75 12.88 -12.12 14.25
CA GLN A 75 12.84 -13.09 15.35
C GLN A 75 13.13 -12.40 16.70
N TYR A 76 14.14 -11.53 16.76
CA TYR A 76 14.41 -10.71 17.94
C TYR A 76 13.18 -9.88 18.36
N LEU A 77 12.52 -9.20 17.43
CA LEU A 77 11.31 -8.42 17.70
C LEU A 77 10.18 -9.30 18.24
N ARG A 78 9.98 -10.50 17.70
CA ARG A 78 9.00 -11.46 18.19
C ARG A 78 9.24 -11.84 19.65
N GLU A 79 10.46 -12.20 19.99
CA GLU A 79 10.84 -12.59 21.34
C GLU A 79 10.68 -11.42 22.31
N LYS A 80 11.16 -10.24 21.95
CA LYS A 80 11.10 -9.04 22.77
C LYS A 80 9.66 -8.61 23.10
N TYR A 81 8.77 -8.69 22.12
CA TYR A 81 7.37 -8.23 22.25
C TYR A 81 6.37 -9.34 22.53
N GLY A 82 6.83 -10.59 22.68
CA GLY A 82 6.00 -11.72 23.06
C GLY A 82 5.11 -12.28 21.93
N TYR A 83 5.42 -11.99 20.66
CA TYR A 83 4.71 -12.56 19.50
C TYR A 83 5.32 -13.91 19.06
N THR A 84 5.51 -14.83 19.99
CA THR A 84 6.19 -16.11 19.73
C THR A 84 5.31 -17.13 19.01
N GLU A 85 4.00 -17.05 19.18
CA GLU A 85 3.02 -17.95 18.55
C GLU A 85 2.55 -17.37 17.23
N TYR A 86 2.59 -18.16 16.14
CA TYR A 86 2.09 -17.76 14.81
C TYR A 86 1.76 -18.98 13.95
N ALA A 87 0.94 -18.79 12.92
CA ALA A 87 0.51 -19.82 11.99
C ALA A 87 1.09 -19.57 10.59
N GLY A 88 1.74 -20.57 10.01
CA GLY A 88 2.40 -20.45 8.70
C GLY A 88 3.70 -19.65 8.78
N GLU A 89 4.02 -18.89 7.73
CA GLU A 89 5.23 -18.09 7.67
C GLU A 89 5.04 -16.75 8.42
N HIS A 90 6.07 -16.32 9.14
CA HIS A 90 6.08 -15.02 9.80
C HIS A 90 6.72 -13.93 8.95
N LEU A 91 7.47 -14.30 7.92
CA LEU A 91 8.05 -13.43 6.91
C LEU A 91 7.66 -13.90 5.53
N GLU A 92 7.11 -13.01 4.73
CA GLU A 92 6.81 -13.24 3.32
C GLU A 92 7.72 -12.33 2.49
N PHE A 93 8.57 -12.95 1.67
CA PHE A 93 9.45 -12.25 0.73
C PHE A 93 8.79 -12.23 -0.65
N HIS A 94 8.40 -11.05 -1.09
CA HIS A 94 7.76 -10.87 -2.38
C HIS A 94 8.77 -10.80 -3.52
N THR A 95 8.35 -11.13 -4.72
CA THR A 95 9.21 -11.11 -5.92
C THR A 95 9.76 -9.72 -6.24
N SER A 96 9.04 -8.66 -5.89
CA SER A 96 9.51 -7.27 -6.02
C SER A 96 10.64 -6.92 -5.05
N GLY A 97 10.80 -7.67 -3.97
CA GLY A 97 11.73 -7.37 -2.88
C GLY A 97 11.07 -6.69 -1.68
N MET A 98 9.77 -6.43 -1.75
CA MET A 98 9.01 -6.11 -0.54
C MET A 98 9.04 -7.29 0.43
N VAL A 99 8.96 -6.99 1.73
CA VAL A 99 8.87 -7.99 2.78
C VAL A 99 7.66 -7.68 3.66
N THR A 100 6.89 -8.72 4.01
CA THR A 100 5.80 -8.60 4.98
C THR A 100 6.15 -9.37 6.25
N PHE A 101 6.16 -8.69 7.39
CA PHE A 101 6.34 -9.29 8.72
C PHE A 101 4.98 -9.50 9.37
N CYS A 102 4.54 -10.76 9.42
CA CYS A 102 3.23 -11.17 9.89
C CYS A 102 3.27 -11.52 11.38
N LEU A 103 2.73 -10.70 12.28
CA LEU A 103 2.76 -10.97 13.72
C LEU A 103 2.01 -12.25 14.10
N LEU A 104 0.85 -12.51 13.49
CA LEU A 104 0.09 -13.74 13.68
C LEU A 104 0.48 -14.87 12.70
N GLY A 105 1.39 -14.58 11.76
CA GLY A 105 1.75 -15.48 10.67
C GLY A 105 0.80 -15.40 9.47
N SER A 106 1.31 -15.78 8.30
CA SER A 106 0.55 -15.71 7.03
C SER A 106 -0.65 -16.66 7.02
N GLY A 107 -0.54 -17.80 7.68
CA GLY A 107 -1.57 -18.83 7.81
C GLY A 107 -2.64 -18.58 8.88
N ALA A 108 -2.58 -17.48 9.65
CA ALA A 108 -3.60 -17.16 10.63
C ALA A 108 -4.96 -16.89 9.96
N LYS A 109 -6.05 -17.27 10.63
CA LYS A 109 -7.41 -17.08 10.11
C LYS A 109 -7.73 -15.60 9.96
N ILE A 110 -8.55 -15.26 8.97
CA ILE A 110 -8.94 -13.88 8.69
C ILE A 110 -9.67 -13.27 9.89
N GLU A 111 -10.53 -14.02 10.54
CA GLU A 111 -11.29 -13.61 11.72
C GLU A 111 -10.33 -13.18 12.86
N ASP A 112 -9.28 -13.96 13.10
CA ASP A 112 -8.28 -13.67 14.12
C ASP A 112 -7.46 -12.41 13.76
N LYS A 113 -7.08 -12.27 12.49
CA LYS A 113 -6.35 -11.10 11.99
C LYS A 113 -7.14 -9.81 12.15
N VAL A 114 -8.43 -9.82 11.84
CA VAL A 114 -9.30 -8.62 11.90
C VAL A 114 -9.49 -8.12 13.34
N VAL A 115 -9.63 -9.04 14.32
CA VAL A 115 -9.83 -8.66 15.73
C VAL A 115 -8.53 -8.43 16.50
N PHE A 116 -7.38 -8.76 15.91
CA PHE A 116 -6.08 -8.70 16.57
C PHE A 116 -5.69 -7.28 17.01
N ASP A 117 -5.76 -6.33 16.10
CA ASP A 117 -5.25 -4.96 16.30
C ASP A 117 -6.01 -3.95 15.40
N PRO A 118 -7.34 -3.81 15.61
CA PRO A 118 -8.18 -3.01 14.72
C PRO A 118 -7.85 -1.51 14.73
N ASP A 119 -7.34 -1.00 15.85
CA ASP A 119 -6.92 0.40 16.03
C ASP A 119 -5.39 0.61 15.85
N ARG A 120 -4.67 -0.46 15.49
CA ARG A 120 -3.21 -0.49 15.30
C ARG A 120 -2.38 -0.19 16.57
N SER A 121 -3.02 -0.13 17.73
CA SER A 121 -2.34 0.24 19.00
C SER A 121 -1.23 -0.73 19.36
N LYS A 122 -1.41 -2.03 19.15
CA LYS A 122 -0.38 -3.05 19.42
C LYS A 122 0.83 -2.89 18.51
N ARG A 123 0.61 -2.68 17.21
CA ARG A 123 1.69 -2.51 16.22
C ARG A 123 2.41 -1.17 16.38
N ARG A 124 1.73 -0.12 16.81
CA ARG A 124 2.36 1.18 17.11
C ARG A 124 3.45 1.09 18.18
N VAL A 125 3.32 0.19 19.14
CA VAL A 125 4.35 -0.03 20.19
C VAL A 125 5.68 -0.49 19.59
N LEU A 126 5.64 -1.24 18.47
CA LEU A 126 6.84 -1.77 17.82
C LEU A 126 7.37 -0.83 16.73
N TYR A 127 6.54 0.10 16.24
CA TYR A 127 6.76 0.80 14.98
C TYR A 127 8.09 1.57 14.95
N ASP A 128 8.36 2.40 15.96
CA ASP A 128 9.57 3.23 16.01
C ASP A 128 10.84 2.38 16.06
N GLU A 129 10.83 1.29 16.82
CA GLU A 129 11.96 0.38 16.87
C GLU A 129 12.16 -0.34 15.54
N ILE A 130 11.08 -0.81 14.91
CA ILE A 130 11.17 -1.43 13.59
C ILE A 130 11.76 -0.45 12.57
N CYS A 131 11.28 0.80 12.53
CA CYS A 131 11.83 1.81 11.65
C CYS A 131 13.33 2.06 11.89
N SER A 132 13.77 2.05 13.14
CA SER A 132 15.18 2.25 13.48
C SER A 132 16.07 1.08 13.10
N LEU A 133 15.53 -0.15 13.14
CA LEU A 133 16.25 -1.37 12.77
C LEU A 133 16.31 -1.57 11.26
N PHE A 134 15.37 -1.01 10.49
CA PHE A 134 15.31 -1.15 9.04
C PHE A 134 15.44 0.21 8.31
N PRO A 135 16.58 0.93 8.48
CA PRO A 135 16.74 2.29 7.94
C PRO A 135 16.74 2.36 6.40
N GLU A 136 16.98 1.24 5.73
CA GLU A 136 16.92 1.13 4.26
C GLU A 136 15.52 0.79 3.72
N CYS A 137 14.52 0.74 4.60
CA CYS A 137 13.14 0.49 4.25
C CYS A 137 12.23 1.64 4.67
N VAL A 138 11.16 1.80 3.93
CA VAL A 138 9.94 2.46 4.41
C VAL A 138 9.08 1.37 5.05
N VAL A 139 8.71 1.56 6.31
CA VAL A 139 7.91 0.60 7.06
C VAL A 139 6.48 1.09 7.16
N TYR A 140 5.54 0.21 6.83
CA TYR A 140 4.10 0.48 6.96
C TYR A 140 3.47 -0.46 7.97
N ILE A 141 2.51 0.05 8.74
CA ILE A 141 1.61 -0.77 9.55
C ILE A 141 0.56 -1.35 8.61
N GLY A 142 0.93 -2.43 7.92
CA GLY A 142 0.17 -3.02 6.82
C GLY A 142 -0.91 -3.99 7.27
N GLY A 143 -1.94 -4.15 6.46
CA GLY A 143 -3.00 -5.12 6.70
C GLY A 143 -3.62 -5.07 8.10
N SER A 144 -4.09 -6.23 8.60
CA SER A 144 -4.73 -6.33 9.92
C SER A 144 -3.76 -6.74 11.05
N SER A 145 -2.61 -7.35 10.72
CA SER A 145 -1.70 -7.95 11.72
C SER A 145 -0.25 -7.99 11.27
N SER A 146 0.16 -7.15 10.32
CA SER A 146 1.50 -7.19 9.74
C SER A 146 2.16 -5.81 9.65
N PHE A 147 3.44 -5.82 9.34
CA PHE A 147 4.20 -4.69 8.83
C PHE A 147 4.65 -5.00 7.41
N ASP A 148 4.59 -4.02 6.54
CA ASP A 148 5.10 -4.11 5.19
C ASP A 148 6.35 -3.23 5.06
N PHE A 149 7.40 -3.79 4.45
CA PHE A 149 8.66 -3.12 4.20
C PHE A 149 8.81 -2.92 2.70
N ALA A 150 8.82 -1.68 2.27
CA ALA A 150 9.23 -1.31 0.92
C ALA A 150 10.67 -0.77 0.95
N PRO A 151 11.48 -0.98 -0.09
CA PRO A 151 12.78 -0.32 -0.17
C PRO A 151 12.62 1.21 -0.09
N LYS A 152 13.58 1.90 0.53
CA LYS A 152 13.49 3.31 0.95
C LYS A 152 13.02 4.31 -0.10
N CYS A 153 13.32 4.05 -1.37
CA CYS A 153 12.91 4.92 -2.49
C CYS A 153 11.50 4.64 -3.03
N TYR A 154 10.76 3.70 -2.41
CA TYR A 154 9.42 3.33 -2.88
C TYR A 154 8.37 3.66 -1.82
N ASN A 155 7.56 4.66 -2.11
CA ASN A 155 6.35 5.03 -1.39
C ASN A 155 5.34 5.64 -2.36
N LYS A 156 4.10 5.80 -1.94
CA LYS A 156 3.04 6.28 -2.83
C LYS A 156 3.29 7.70 -3.35
N TYR A 157 3.79 8.62 -2.53
CA TYR A 157 4.05 9.99 -2.93
C TYR A 157 5.13 10.07 -4.03
N ASP A 158 6.32 9.50 -3.78
CA ASP A 158 7.41 9.53 -4.76
C ASP A 158 7.03 8.84 -6.07
N SER A 159 6.22 7.77 -5.97
CA SER A 159 5.74 7.04 -7.15
C SER A 159 4.78 7.87 -8.00
N ILE A 160 3.89 8.62 -7.35
CA ILE A 160 2.95 9.53 -8.02
C ILE A 160 3.73 10.67 -8.68
N MET A 161 4.69 11.28 -7.96
CA MET A 161 5.50 12.36 -8.48
C MET A 161 6.37 11.93 -9.65
N LYS A 162 6.91 10.70 -9.61
CA LYS A 162 7.62 10.10 -10.74
C LYS A 162 6.71 9.98 -11.96
N TYR A 163 5.52 9.37 -11.77
CA TYR A 163 4.53 9.25 -12.83
C TYR A 163 4.13 10.63 -13.40
N ALA A 164 3.85 11.59 -12.55
CA ALA A 164 3.48 12.94 -12.92
C ALA A 164 4.58 13.59 -13.81
N SER A 165 5.84 13.51 -13.38
CA SER A 165 6.99 14.03 -14.12
C SER A 165 7.14 13.37 -15.51
N GLU A 166 6.95 12.06 -15.59
CA GLU A 166 7.04 11.30 -16.86
C GLU A 166 5.91 11.63 -17.83
N HIS A 167 4.75 12.10 -17.31
CA HIS A 167 3.56 12.43 -18.12
C HIS A 167 3.27 13.93 -18.24
N GLY A 168 4.13 14.78 -17.67
CA GLY A 168 4.03 16.24 -17.80
C GLY A 168 2.99 16.89 -16.90
N TYR A 169 2.61 16.26 -15.78
CA TYR A 169 1.75 16.85 -14.75
C TYR A 169 2.58 17.53 -13.67
N SER A 170 2.09 18.64 -13.13
CA SER A 170 2.60 19.28 -11.91
C SER A 170 1.88 18.74 -10.67
N GLU A 171 2.46 18.93 -9.49
CA GLU A 171 1.84 18.47 -8.23
C GLU A 171 0.49 19.12 -7.96
N GLU A 172 0.34 20.39 -8.32
CA GLU A 172 -0.91 21.16 -8.15
C GLU A 172 -2.07 20.65 -9.02
N GLU A 173 -1.80 19.80 -10.00
CA GLU A 173 -2.80 19.16 -10.85
C GLU A 173 -3.26 17.80 -10.31
N ILE A 174 -2.71 17.36 -9.14
CA ILE A 174 -2.95 16.04 -8.57
C ILE A 174 -3.85 16.14 -7.35
N LEU A 175 -4.89 15.34 -7.32
CA LEU A 175 -5.70 15.09 -6.12
C LEU A 175 -5.61 13.62 -5.76
N PHE A 176 -5.05 13.33 -4.58
CA PHE A 176 -4.98 11.97 -4.06
C PHE A 176 -6.24 11.63 -3.24
N ILE A 177 -6.77 10.43 -3.43
CA ILE A 177 -7.93 9.93 -2.69
C ILE A 177 -7.51 8.64 -2.00
N GLY A 178 -7.57 8.62 -0.67
CA GLY A 178 -7.09 7.49 0.13
C GLY A 178 -7.76 7.39 1.49
N ASP A 179 -7.36 6.39 2.28
CA ASP A 179 -7.96 6.09 3.58
C ASP A 179 -6.94 6.00 4.73
N ASP A 180 -5.65 5.88 4.43
CA ASP A 180 -4.63 5.49 5.41
C ASP A 180 -3.52 6.54 5.58
N PHE A 181 -3.90 7.77 5.96
CA PHE A 181 -2.99 8.91 6.13
C PHE A 181 -2.32 9.00 7.52
N GLY A 182 -2.65 8.09 8.46
CA GLY A 182 -2.05 8.07 9.80
C GLY A 182 -0.56 7.72 9.79
N ASP A 183 0.11 7.91 10.93
CA ASP A 183 1.52 7.57 11.08
C ASP A 183 1.75 6.07 10.83
N GLY A 184 2.68 5.75 9.94
CA GLY A 184 2.91 4.39 9.47
C GLY A 184 1.86 3.86 8.49
N GLY A 185 0.87 4.66 8.11
CA GLY A 185 -0.14 4.29 7.11
C GLY A 185 0.38 4.31 5.69
N GLY A 186 -0.28 3.59 4.80
CA GLY A 186 0.12 3.46 3.40
C GLY A 186 0.09 4.77 2.61
N ASP A 187 -0.74 5.75 3.05
CA ASP A 187 -0.91 7.08 2.43
C ASP A 187 -0.19 8.18 3.20
N SER A 188 0.54 7.84 4.27
CA SER A 188 1.16 8.81 5.17
C SER A 188 2.11 9.78 4.47
N HIS A 189 2.87 9.32 3.47
CA HIS A 189 3.81 10.15 2.71
C HIS A 189 3.10 11.23 1.89
N VAL A 190 1.92 10.95 1.34
CA VAL A 190 1.10 11.93 0.63
C VAL A 190 0.77 13.11 1.54
N ARG A 191 0.33 12.83 2.79
CA ARG A 191 0.07 13.85 3.80
C ARG A 191 1.34 14.57 4.26
N ILE A 192 2.41 13.82 4.53
CA ILE A 192 3.68 14.38 5.05
C ILE A 192 4.31 15.36 4.06
N PHE A 193 4.27 15.06 2.78
CA PHE A 193 4.83 15.91 1.73
C PHE A 193 3.88 17.01 1.23
N GLY A 194 2.62 17.01 1.72
CA GLY A 194 1.70 18.13 1.50
C GLY A 194 0.94 18.11 0.17
N MET A 195 0.89 16.97 -0.52
CA MET A 195 0.04 16.81 -1.71
C MET A 195 -1.44 16.97 -1.32
N ASP A 196 -2.24 17.56 -2.18
CA ASP A 196 -3.68 17.69 -1.98
C ASP A 196 -4.35 16.31 -1.93
N TYR A 197 -5.17 16.06 -0.89
CA TYR A 197 -5.84 14.78 -0.73
C TYR A 197 -7.26 14.89 -0.18
N VAL A 198 -8.06 13.86 -0.47
CA VAL A 198 -9.36 13.61 0.16
C VAL A 198 -9.26 12.29 0.94
N GLN A 199 -9.55 12.35 2.25
CA GLN A 199 -9.63 11.15 3.07
C GLN A 199 -11.01 10.51 2.94
N VAL A 200 -11.04 9.21 2.68
CA VAL A 200 -12.27 8.42 2.50
C VAL A 200 -12.26 7.23 3.44
N ASP A 201 -12.94 7.36 4.58
CA ASP A 201 -13.02 6.29 5.58
C ASP A 201 -14.01 5.17 5.22
N ASP A 202 -14.94 5.46 4.30
CA ASP A 202 -15.95 4.52 3.85
C ASP A 202 -16.09 4.61 2.32
N TYR A 203 -15.55 3.62 1.63
CA TYR A 203 -15.58 3.57 0.16
C TYR A 203 -17.01 3.54 -0.43
N ALA A 204 -18.02 3.15 0.34
CA ALA A 204 -19.42 3.21 -0.11
C ALA A 204 -19.94 4.66 -0.23
N LYS A 205 -19.29 5.61 0.45
CA LYS A 205 -19.62 7.04 0.40
C LYS A 205 -18.81 7.80 -0.66
N LEU A 206 -17.92 7.15 -1.37
CA LEU A 206 -17.05 7.77 -2.36
C LEU A 206 -17.81 8.68 -3.36
N PRO A 207 -18.96 8.27 -3.96
CA PRO A 207 -19.70 9.13 -4.88
C PRO A 207 -20.22 10.44 -4.26
N GLN A 208 -20.57 10.39 -2.97
CA GLN A 208 -21.05 11.58 -2.25
C GLN A 208 -19.88 12.50 -1.88
N MET A 209 -18.76 11.93 -1.42
CA MET A 209 -17.58 12.67 -1.01
C MET A 209 -16.89 13.38 -2.17
N LEU A 210 -16.94 12.81 -3.38
CA LEU A 210 -16.35 13.38 -4.59
C LEU A 210 -17.37 14.08 -5.49
N SER A 211 -18.52 14.48 -4.94
CA SER A 211 -19.57 15.17 -5.72
C SER A 211 -19.19 16.56 -6.22
N PHE A 212 -18.10 17.14 -5.73
CA PHE A 212 -17.55 18.42 -6.15
C PHE A 212 -16.67 18.32 -7.41
N LEU A 213 -16.24 17.11 -7.83
CA LEU A 213 -15.53 16.82 -9.07
C LEU A 213 -16.54 16.53 -10.22
#